data_05e74743f414d1e72cb0264579bddfe7
#
_entry.id   05e74743f414d1e72cb0264579bddfe7
#
_cell.length_a   1.000
_cell.length_b   1.000
_cell.length_c   1.000
_cell.angle_alpha   90.00
_cell.angle_beta   90.00
_cell.angle_gamma   90.00
#
_symmetry.space_group_name_H-M   'P 1'
#
loop_
_entity.id
_entity.type
_entity.pdbx_description
1 polymer ?
#
loop_
_entity_poly.entity_id
_entity_poly.type
_entity_poly.pdbx_seq_one_letter_code
_entity_poly.pdbx_strand_id
1 'polypeptide(L)'
;MDLLSALADPTRRNIIDLLHRGPLPAGEVAARFTISRPAISRHLRVLREAGLVTVEQTGRERVYRFDPTPLREIDTWLAQYRDLWTSRFDALETEVHRTRRERERARREATTANDSPPSRKASA
;
A
#
# COMPACT_ATOMS: atom_id res chain seq x y z
N MET A 1 8.92 4.99 22.72
CA MET A 1 7.83 5.18 21.73
C MET A 1 7.44 3.81 21.21
N ASP A 2 6.17 3.51 21.11
CA ASP A 2 5.71 2.20 20.65
C ASP A 2 5.82 2.06 19.12
N LEU A 3 5.61 0.84 18.63
CA LEU A 3 5.73 0.50 17.22
C LEU A 3 4.78 1.30 16.34
N LEU A 4 3.52 1.44 16.72
CA LEU A 4 2.52 2.18 15.93
C LEU A 4 2.85 3.67 15.89
N SER A 5 3.31 4.25 16.99
CA SER A 5 3.75 5.64 17.03
C SER A 5 4.96 5.88 16.14
N ALA A 6 5.90 4.95 16.11
CA ALA A 6 7.06 5.03 15.22
C ALA A 6 6.64 5.03 13.74
N LEU A 7 5.62 4.27 13.38
CA LEU A 7 5.09 4.17 12.03
C LEU A 7 4.10 5.28 11.65
N ALA A 8 3.64 6.07 12.62
CA ALA A 8 2.67 7.14 12.36
C ALA A 8 3.27 8.32 11.56
N ASP A 9 4.57 8.51 11.61
CA ASP A 9 5.24 9.59 10.90
C ASP A 9 5.56 9.21 9.45
N PRO A 10 5.16 10.02 8.45
CA PRO A 10 5.42 9.72 7.04
C PRO A 10 6.91 9.65 6.69
N THR A 11 7.73 10.49 7.29
CA THR A 11 9.18 10.49 7.04
C THR A 11 9.80 9.19 7.53
N ARG A 12 9.39 8.71 8.69
CA ARG A 12 9.89 7.42 9.21
C ARG A 12 9.48 6.26 8.32
N ARG A 13 8.25 6.25 7.79
CA ARG A 13 7.85 5.23 6.81
C ARG A 13 8.68 5.30 5.53
N ASN A 14 8.99 6.49 5.05
CA ASN A 14 9.84 6.68 3.87
C ASN A 14 11.28 6.19 4.11
N ILE A 15 11.81 6.38 5.33
CA ILE A 15 13.12 5.83 5.71
C ILE A 15 13.08 4.30 5.68
N ILE A 16 12.04 3.69 6.20
CA ILE A 16 11.86 2.23 6.16
C ILE A 16 11.82 1.75 4.72
N ASP A 17 11.05 2.40 3.85
CA ASP A 17 10.97 2.04 2.43
C ASP A 17 12.34 2.12 1.75
N LEU A 18 13.12 3.13 2.09
CA LEU A 18 14.46 3.29 1.57
C LEU A 18 15.38 2.16 2.04
N LEU A 19 15.39 1.85 3.34
CA LEU A 19 16.24 0.80 3.93
C LEU A 19 15.77 -0.60 3.56
N HIS A 20 14.51 -0.77 3.21
CA HIS A 20 13.99 -2.03 2.69
C HIS A 20 14.67 -2.43 1.36
N ARG A 21 15.11 -1.46 0.59
CA ARG A 21 15.86 -1.69 -0.66
C ARG A 21 17.29 -2.15 -0.42
N GLY A 22 17.84 -1.84 0.74
CA GLY A 22 19.18 -2.24 1.15
C GLY A 22 19.72 -1.37 2.28
N PRO A 23 20.65 -1.90 3.08
CA PRO A 23 21.28 -1.14 4.15
C PRO A 23 22.03 0.08 3.61
N LEU A 24 22.00 1.18 4.36
CA LEU A 24 22.67 2.43 4.00
C LEU A 24 23.37 3.06 5.20
N PRO A 25 24.53 3.72 4.98
CA PRO A 25 25.10 4.60 5.99
C PRO A 25 24.20 5.79 6.30
N ALA A 26 24.28 6.31 7.52
CA ALA A 26 23.46 7.44 7.97
C ALA A 26 23.56 8.67 7.03
N GLY A 27 24.75 8.95 6.53
CA GLY A 27 24.96 10.07 5.59
C GLY A 27 24.22 9.91 4.28
N GLU A 28 24.11 8.68 3.76
CA GLU A 28 23.37 8.39 2.54
C GLU A 28 21.86 8.45 2.78
N VAL A 29 21.39 8.01 3.94
CA VAL A 29 19.98 8.19 4.32
C VAL A 29 19.64 9.67 4.35
N ALA A 30 20.44 10.49 5.02
CA ALA A 30 20.23 11.93 5.11
C ALA A 30 20.23 12.62 3.74
N ALA A 31 21.07 12.16 2.81
CA ALA A 31 21.16 12.73 1.46
C ALA A 31 19.89 12.52 0.62
N ARG A 32 19.04 11.58 0.98
CA ARG A 32 17.80 11.28 0.26
C ARG A 32 16.60 12.10 0.70
N PHE A 33 16.76 12.91 1.73
CA PHE A 33 15.67 13.71 2.31
C PHE A 33 16.04 15.19 2.32
N THR A 34 15.02 16.03 2.25
CA THR A 34 15.17 17.50 2.27
C THR A 34 15.23 18.09 3.68
N ILE A 35 14.98 17.27 4.71
CA ILE A 35 15.04 17.70 6.11
C ILE A 35 16.47 17.67 6.64
N SER A 36 16.71 18.30 7.77
CA SER A 36 18.05 18.41 8.37
C SER A 36 18.60 17.06 8.83
N ARG A 37 19.93 16.95 8.86
CA ARG A 37 20.61 15.79 9.42
C ARG A 37 20.20 15.46 10.86
N PRO A 38 20.12 16.45 11.78
CA PRO A 38 19.61 16.17 13.12
C PRO A 38 18.20 15.60 13.16
N ALA A 39 17.32 16.04 12.24
CA ALA A 39 15.97 15.48 12.14
C ALA A 39 16.01 14.02 11.68
N ILE A 40 16.81 13.69 10.67
CA ILE A 40 17.02 12.31 10.22
C ILE A 40 17.56 11.44 11.36
N SER A 41 18.54 11.93 12.10
CA SER A 41 19.12 11.21 13.23
C SER A 41 18.08 10.90 14.31
N ARG A 42 17.16 11.84 14.57
CA ARG A 42 16.05 11.61 15.50
C ARG A 42 15.09 10.54 15.00
N HIS A 43 14.73 10.60 13.73
CA HIS A 43 13.86 9.58 13.12
C HIS A 43 14.49 8.19 13.16
N LEU A 44 15.78 8.08 12.86
CA LEU A 44 16.51 6.82 12.94
C LEU A 44 16.56 6.29 14.37
N ARG A 45 16.72 7.16 15.36
CA ARG A 45 16.69 6.77 16.78
C ARG A 45 15.35 6.20 17.17
N VAL A 46 14.25 6.86 16.79
CA VAL A 46 12.88 6.38 17.07
C VAL A 46 12.66 5.01 16.43
N LEU A 47 13.05 4.82 15.18
CA LEU A 47 12.95 3.54 14.48
C LEU A 47 13.80 2.46 15.14
N ARG A 48 14.98 2.82 15.62
CA ARG A 48 15.86 1.90 16.33
C ARG A 48 15.27 1.48 17.68
N GLU A 49 14.73 2.41 18.44
CA GLU A 49 14.07 2.13 19.71
C GLU A 49 12.85 1.23 19.55
N ALA A 50 12.15 1.37 18.44
CA ALA A 50 11.03 0.50 18.08
C ALA A 50 11.46 -0.88 17.54
N GLY A 51 12.75 -1.10 17.35
CA GLY A 51 13.29 -2.35 16.80
C GLY A 51 13.14 -2.53 15.30
N LEU A 52 12.69 -1.49 14.58
CA LEU A 52 12.50 -1.53 13.13
C LEU A 52 13.78 -1.32 12.35
N VAL A 53 14.79 -0.78 12.99
CA VAL A 53 16.09 -0.48 12.40
C VAL A 53 17.18 -0.96 13.34
N THR A 54 18.18 -1.60 12.79
CA THR A 54 19.40 -1.99 13.49
C THR A 54 20.58 -1.19 12.94
N VAL A 55 21.61 -1.02 13.76
CA VAL A 55 22.83 -0.30 13.39
C VAL A 55 24.02 -1.23 13.52
N GLU A 56 24.83 -1.27 12.49
CA GLU A 56 26.08 -2.00 12.47
C GLU A 56 27.23 -1.05 12.19
N GLN A 57 28.28 -1.12 13.03
CA GLN A 57 29.49 -0.34 12.83
C GLN A 57 30.39 -1.08 11.86
N THR A 58 30.62 -0.50 10.70
CA THR A 58 31.53 -1.03 9.69
C THR A 58 32.65 -0.02 9.44
N GLY A 59 33.81 -0.25 10.06
CA GLY A 59 34.89 0.73 10.02
C GLY A 59 34.49 2.04 10.71
N ARG A 60 34.50 3.16 9.96
CA ARG A 60 34.09 4.48 10.45
C ARG A 60 32.63 4.78 10.19
N GLU A 61 31.94 3.91 9.46
CA GLU A 61 30.55 4.11 9.06
C GLU A 61 29.59 3.37 10.00
N ARG A 62 28.44 4.00 10.26
CA ARG A 62 27.30 3.38 10.90
C ARG A 62 26.28 3.03 9.84
N VAL A 63 26.09 1.74 9.60
CA VAL A 63 25.16 1.25 8.57
C VAL A 63 23.83 0.88 9.22
N TYR A 64 22.78 1.46 8.72
CA TYR A 64 21.41 1.22 9.17
C TYR A 64 20.75 0.18 8.29
N ARG A 65 20.09 -0.77 8.93
CA ARG A 65 19.41 -1.89 8.27
C ARG A 65 17.98 -1.98 8.77
N PHE A 66 17.03 -2.17 7.87
CA PHE A 66 15.64 -2.42 8.23
C PHE A 66 15.48 -3.85 8.78
N ASP A 67 14.78 -3.96 9.91
CA ASP A 67 14.37 -5.23 10.51
C ASP A 67 12.85 -5.31 10.52
N PRO A 68 12.24 -6.17 9.69
CA PRO A 68 10.78 -6.29 9.63
C PRO A 68 10.18 -7.08 10.79
N THR A 69 10.99 -7.70 11.64
CA THR A 69 10.51 -8.59 12.71
C THR A 69 9.42 -7.96 13.59
N PRO A 70 9.54 -6.70 14.06
CA PRO A 70 8.48 -6.10 14.87
C PRO A 70 7.14 -5.96 14.14
N LEU A 71 7.13 -5.92 12.82
CA LEU A 71 5.90 -5.82 12.03
C LEU A 71 5.02 -7.07 12.15
N ARG A 72 5.56 -8.19 12.59
CA ARG A 72 4.78 -9.41 12.86
C ARG A 72 3.69 -9.19 13.89
N GLU A 73 3.96 -8.37 14.89
CA GLU A 73 2.97 -8.02 15.92
C GLU A 73 1.76 -7.31 15.30
N ILE A 74 2.00 -6.36 14.41
CA ILE A 74 0.94 -5.67 13.68
C ILE A 74 0.22 -6.64 12.75
N ASP A 75 0.95 -7.48 12.04
CA ASP A 75 0.38 -8.47 11.13
C ASP A 75 -0.54 -9.44 11.87
N THR A 76 -0.13 -9.93 13.03
CA THR A 76 -0.94 -10.79 13.88
C THR A 76 -2.20 -10.08 14.36
N TRP A 77 -2.10 -8.83 14.75
CA TRP A 77 -3.25 -8.04 15.16
C TRP A 77 -4.21 -7.80 14.00
N LEU A 78 -3.71 -7.43 12.83
CA LEU A 78 -4.51 -7.22 11.64
C LEU A 78 -5.19 -8.49 11.13
N ALA A 79 -4.58 -9.65 11.36
CA ALA A 79 -5.13 -10.93 10.92
C ALA A 79 -6.52 -11.21 11.51
N GLN A 80 -6.81 -10.69 12.71
CA GLN A 80 -8.12 -10.80 13.35
C GLN A 80 -9.23 -10.11 12.54
N TYR A 81 -8.88 -9.14 11.71
CA TYR A 81 -9.81 -8.30 10.96
C TYR A 81 -9.80 -8.60 9.46
N ARG A 82 -8.88 -9.44 8.98
CA ARG A 82 -8.75 -9.75 7.54
C ARG A 82 -9.99 -10.37 6.96
N ASP A 83 -10.59 -11.34 7.66
CA ASP A 83 -11.81 -12.01 7.20
C ASP A 83 -12.96 -11.02 7.05
N LEU A 84 -13.07 -10.06 7.97
CA LEU A 84 -14.07 -9.01 7.92
C LEU A 84 -13.86 -8.10 6.71
N TRP A 85 -12.62 -7.71 6.44
CA TRP A 85 -12.28 -6.88 5.27
C TRP A 85 -12.48 -7.65 3.97
N THR A 86 -12.02 -8.87 3.90
CA THR A 86 -12.18 -9.74 2.72
C THR A 86 -13.65 -9.93 2.39
N SER A 87 -14.50 -10.21 3.37
CA SER A 87 -15.95 -10.34 3.16
C SER A 87 -16.57 -9.05 2.61
N ARG A 88 -16.16 -7.90 3.11
CA ARG A 88 -16.66 -6.60 2.63
C ARG A 88 -16.20 -6.29 1.21
N PHE A 89 -14.93 -6.54 0.90
CA PHE A 89 -14.39 -6.33 -0.44
C PHE A 89 -15.01 -7.31 -1.43
N ASP A 90 -15.19 -8.56 -1.06
CA ASP A 90 -15.85 -9.56 -1.90
C ASP A 90 -17.31 -9.16 -2.20
N ALA A 91 -18.03 -8.66 -1.21
CA ALA A 91 -19.40 -8.16 -1.39
C ALA A 91 -19.44 -6.96 -2.36
N LEU A 92 -18.51 -6.00 -2.21
CA LEU A 92 -18.40 -4.85 -3.11
C LEU A 92 -18.02 -5.29 -4.52
N GLU A 93 -17.08 -6.20 -4.64
CA GLU A 93 -16.64 -6.74 -5.93
C GLU A 93 -17.79 -7.46 -6.64
N THR A 94 -18.53 -8.29 -5.93
CA THR A 94 -19.71 -8.98 -6.45
C THR A 94 -20.76 -7.98 -6.92
N GLU A 95 -21.00 -6.93 -6.17
CA GLU A 95 -21.97 -5.89 -6.52
C GLU A 95 -21.53 -5.09 -7.74
N VAL A 96 -20.26 -4.74 -7.85
CA VAL A 96 -19.66 -4.10 -9.02
C VAL A 96 -19.78 -4.99 -10.25
N HIS A 97 -19.50 -6.27 -10.15
CA HIS A 97 -19.64 -7.21 -11.26
C HIS A 97 -21.09 -7.38 -11.69
N ARG A 98 -22.02 -7.44 -10.74
CA ARG A 98 -23.46 -7.49 -11.03
C ARG A 98 -23.92 -6.24 -11.78
N THR A 99 -23.54 -5.07 -11.33
CA THR A 99 -23.86 -3.79 -11.98
C THR A 99 -23.27 -3.74 -13.40
N ARG A 100 -22.05 -4.21 -13.60
CA ARG A 100 -21.44 -4.32 -14.94
C ARG A 100 -22.22 -5.23 -15.84
N ARG A 101 -22.61 -6.42 -15.37
CA ARG A 101 -23.40 -7.37 -16.15
C ARG A 101 -24.75 -6.79 -16.55
N GLU A 102 -25.41 -6.09 -15.63
CA GLU A 102 -26.68 -5.42 -15.90
C GLU A 102 -26.52 -4.33 -16.96
N ARG A 103 -25.45 -3.51 -16.87
CA ARG A 103 -25.15 -2.48 -17.84
C ARG A 103 -24.80 -3.06 -19.21
N GLU A 104 -24.02 -4.11 -19.27
CA GLU A 104 -23.69 -4.79 -20.53
C GLU A 104 -24.91 -5.42 -21.16
N ARG A 105 -25.78 -6.04 -20.37
CA ARG A 105 -27.04 -6.61 -20.82
C ARG A 105 -27.97 -5.54 -21.41
N ALA A 106 -28.14 -4.43 -20.71
CA ALA A 106 -28.92 -3.30 -21.18
C ALA A 106 -28.35 -2.73 -22.50
N ARG A 107 -27.04 -2.65 -22.60
CA ARG A 107 -26.35 -2.20 -23.82
C ARG A 107 -26.60 -3.15 -24.99
N ARG A 108 -26.52 -4.46 -24.76
CA ARG A 108 -26.80 -5.48 -25.78
C ARG A 108 -28.24 -5.42 -26.26
N GLU A 109 -29.18 -5.28 -25.33
CA GLU A 109 -30.61 -5.16 -25.66
C GLU A 109 -30.89 -3.90 -26.49
N ALA A 110 -30.29 -2.77 -26.12
CA ALA A 110 -30.41 -1.52 -26.88
C ALA A 110 -29.82 -1.65 -28.29
N THR A 111 -28.69 -2.32 -28.45
CA THR A 111 -28.06 -2.56 -29.75
C THR A 111 -28.93 -3.47 -30.63
N THR A 112 -29.49 -4.52 -30.04
CA THR A 112 -30.37 -5.46 -30.74
C THR A 112 -31.67 -4.77 -31.20
N ALA A 113 -32.23 -3.89 -30.41
CA ALA A 113 -33.43 -3.12 -30.77
C ALA A 113 -33.17 -2.13 -31.91
N ASN A 114 -31.94 -1.60 -32.01
CA ASN A 114 -31.56 -0.65 -33.06
C ASN A 114 -31.18 -1.34 -34.38
N ASP A 115 -30.91 -2.64 -34.37
CA ASP A 115 -30.48 -3.43 -35.52
C ASP A 115 -31.63 -4.22 -36.14
N SER A 116 -32.88 -3.96 -35.74
CA SER A 116 -34.05 -4.54 -36.40
C SER A 116 -34.17 -3.95 -37.82
N PRO A 117 -34.16 -4.77 -38.85
CA PRO A 117 -34.29 -4.25 -40.21
C PRO A 117 -35.65 -3.54 -40.38
N PRO A 118 -35.66 -2.40 -41.10
CA PRO A 118 -36.92 -1.74 -41.35
C PRO A 118 -37.82 -2.73 -42.10
N SER A 119 -39.03 -2.92 -41.56
CA SER A 119 -40.00 -3.76 -42.24
C SER A 119 -40.23 -3.19 -43.64
N ARG A 120 -39.78 -3.89 -44.69
CA ARG A 120 -40.14 -3.58 -46.05
C ARG A 120 -41.64 -3.80 -46.13
N LYS A 121 -42.41 -2.71 -46.17
CA LYS A 121 -43.76 -2.79 -46.67
C LYS A 121 -43.65 -3.22 -48.11
N ALA A 122 -44.05 -4.46 -48.38
CA ALA A 122 -44.25 -4.89 -49.74
C ALA A 122 -45.38 -4.05 -50.32
N SER A 123 -45.04 -3.08 -51.17
CA SER A 123 -46.01 -2.44 -52.04
C SER A 123 -46.37 -3.42 -53.13
N ALA A 124 -47.59 -3.88 -53.09
CA ALA A 124 -48.15 -4.67 -54.16
C ALA A 124 -48.28 -3.82 -55.44
#